data_a8556d84c8b090222f9d314b223ada7c
#
_entry.id   a8556d84c8b090222f9d314b223ada7c
#
_cell.length_a   1.000
_cell.length_b   1.000
_cell.length_c   1.000
_cell.angle_alpha   90.00
_cell.angle_beta   90.00
_cell.angle_gamma   90.00
#
_symmetry.space_group_name_H-M   'P 1'
#
loop_
_entity.id
_entity.type
_entity.pdbx_description
1 polymer ?
#
loop_
_entity_poly.entity_id
_entity_poly.type
_entity_poly.pdbx_seq_one_letter_code
_entity_poly.pdbx_strand_id
1 'polypeptide(L)'
;MKMVSAGALISTPLLHAASYPFAIGKETIDPASKRQSIKSSFNYGDQIVIDGLIISRGWNDDSFEALSKSGYTGFNTSLDSKDLTSALESLAQWKSRIEDHPNRLMGALSAEDFITAKKENKVAVMFGFQNATMIEKSIDNLDVLYAEGIRWIQLTYNERNLLGDGCTERTNAGLSDFGIETVQRMNELGIIVDLSHCGRQTTLDGIEFSKVGVSMNHTMCEALYKEHPRAKTDQQIRAMAEKGGIIGIICLGYMIGPDPGGQTTLETYIDHIDHAVNVAGIDHVGLAADFAIEGLEANGATRENWFIPRLSRFKPSYQVRWPPWIPELDRAERYQDVAIAMEKRGYKHEEIAKILGKNWLRYFNKNLKIKL
;
A
#
# COMPACT_ATOMS: atom_id res chain seq x y z
N MET A 1 59.94 -14.11 -48.61
CA MET A 1 58.87 -15.11 -48.40
C MET A 1 57.63 -14.34 -47.93
N LYS A 2 56.64 -14.19 -48.80
CA LYS A 2 55.44 -13.36 -48.61
C LYS A 2 54.38 -14.18 -47.83
N MET A 3 53.87 -13.65 -46.74
CA MET A 3 52.65 -14.14 -46.13
C MET A 3 51.50 -13.25 -46.54
N VAL A 4 50.48 -13.86 -47.12
CA VAL A 4 49.22 -13.25 -47.49
C VAL A 4 48.26 -13.52 -46.36
N SER A 5 47.70 -12.45 -45.80
CA SER A 5 46.58 -12.53 -44.82
C SER A 5 45.23 -12.39 -45.55
N ALA A 6 44.40 -13.42 -45.45
CA ALA A 6 43.02 -13.39 -45.93
C ALA A 6 42.12 -12.87 -44.83
N GLY A 7 41.52 -11.71 -45.07
CA GLY A 7 40.45 -11.17 -44.22
C GLY A 7 39.09 -11.74 -44.63
N ALA A 8 38.39 -12.36 -43.69
CA ALA A 8 37.01 -12.79 -43.87
C ALA A 8 36.08 -11.65 -43.47
N LEU A 9 35.31 -11.14 -44.40
CA LEU A 9 34.18 -10.23 -44.20
C LEU A 9 32.98 -11.05 -43.69
N ILE A 10 32.56 -10.81 -42.46
CA ILE A 10 31.30 -11.35 -41.93
C ILE A 10 30.21 -10.29 -42.20
N SER A 11 29.31 -10.61 -43.12
CA SER A 11 28.11 -9.84 -43.41
C SER A 11 27.05 -10.13 -42.35
N THR A 12 26.67 -9.12 -41.57
CA THR A 12 25.50 -9.15 -40.71
C THR A 12 24.22 -8.94 -41.54
N PRO A 13 23.16 -9.74 -41.33
CA PRO A 13 21.88 -9.48 -41.99
C PRO A 13 21.12 -8.32 -41.29
N LEU A 14 20.73 -7.35 -42.10
CA LEU A 14 19.78 -6.30 -41.72
C LEU A 14 18.43 -6.94 -41.40
N LEU A 15 18.00 -6.86 -40.13
CA LEU A 15 16.65 -7.14 -39.70
C LEU A 15 15.74 -6.01 -40.20
N HIS A 16 14.83 -6.32 -41.14
CA HIS A 16 13.73 -5.46 -41.52
C HIS A 16 12.77 -5.31 -40.34
N ALA A 17 12.66 -4.10 -39.80
CA ALA A 17 11.58 -3.73 -38.89
C ALA A 17 10.26 -3.68 -39.67
N ALA A 18 9.39 -4.65 -39.46
CA ALA A 18 8.02 -4.61 -39.96
C ALA A 18 7.24 -3.56 -39.17
N SER A 19 6.90 -2.47 -39.82
CA SER A 19 5.97 -1.46 -39.31
C SER A 19 4.55 -2.02 -39.38
N TYR A 20 3.95 -2.33 -38.23
CA TYR A 20 2.53 -2.59 -38.12
C TYR A 20 1.77 -1.25 -37.99
N PRO A 21 0.78 -0.98 -38.83
CA PRO A 21 -0.07 0.19 -38.66
C PRO A 21 -1.07 -0.06 -37.53
N PHE A 22 -0.86 0.55 -36.37
CA PHE A 22 -1.90 0.67 -35.37
C PHE A 22 -2.95 1.67 -35.84
N ALA A 23 -4.10 1.19 -36.29
CA ALA A 23 -5.30 1.99 -36.43
C ALA A 23 -5.83 2.34 -35.02
N ILE A 24 -5.60 3.57 -34.59
CA ILE A 24 -6.21 4.12 -33.39
C ILE A 24 -7.67 4.45 -33.70
N GLY A 25 -8.57 3.51 -33.47
CA GLY A 25 -9.99 3.80 -33.34
C GLY A 25 -10.21 4.56 -32.03
N LYS A 26 -10.44 5.87 -32.12
CA LYS A 26 -10.95 6.66 -31.00
C LYS A 26 -12.43 6.32 -30.80
N GLU A 27 -12.72 5.26 -30.06
CA GLU A 27 -13.98 5.18 -29.33
C GLU A 27 -13.71 5.65 -27.90
N THR A 28 -14.01 6.90 -27.63
CA THR A 28 -14.16 7.42 -26.27
C THR A 28 -15.40 6.81 -25.68
N ILE A 29 -15.26 5.69 -25.01
CA ILE A 29 -16.32 5.14 -24.16
C ILE A 29 -16.36 6.04 -22.92
N ASP A 30 -17.38 6.88 -22.82
CA ASP A 30 -17.70 7.64 -21.62
C ASP A 30 -18.02 6.65 -20.48
N PRO A 31 -17.18 6.53 -19.43
CA PRO A 31 -17.44 5.61 -18.33
C PRO A 31 -18.68 5.96 -17.50
N ALA A 32 -19.17 7.20 -17.65
CA ALA A 32 -20.33 7.69 -16.90
C ALA A 32 -21.68 7.19 -17.46
N SER A 33 -21.76 6.79 -18.75
CA SER A 33 -23.02 6.53 -19.43
C SER A 33 -23.64 5.13 -19.21
N LYS A 34 -22.97 4.20 -18.50
CA LYS A 34 -23.49 2.84 -18.23
C LYS A 34 -23.67 2.49 -16.76
N ARG A 35 -23.74 3.47 -15.87
CA ARG A 35 -24.07 3.19 -14.47
C ARG A 35 -25.59 3.07 -14.30
N GLN A 36 -26.14 1.88 -14.53
CA GLN A 36 -27.35 1.49 -13.82
C GLN A 36 -27.00 1.49 -12.31
N SER A 37 -27.60 2.37 -11.54
CA SER A 37 -27.46 2.42 -10.09
C SER A 37 -27.96 1.09 -9.51
N ILE A 38 -27.06 0.14 -9.33
CA ILE A 38 -27.36 -1.08 -8.59
C ILE A 38 -27.58 -0.59 -7.16
N LYS A 39 -28.80 -0.65 -6.68
CA LYS A 39 -29.12 -0.34 -5.29
C LYS A 39 -28.49 -1.40 -4.42
N SER A 40 -27.31 -1.10 -3.84
CA SER A 40 -26.74 -1.90 -2.75
C SER A 40 -27.65 -1.77 -1.54
N SER A 41 -27.87 -2.87 -0.83
CA SER A 41 -28.55 -2.87 0.45
C SER A 41 -27.60 -2.53 1.61
N PHE A 42 -26.30 -2.51 1.35
CA PHE A 42 -25.27 -2.19 2.32
C PHE A 42 -25.21 -0.68 2.59
N ASN A 43 -25.40 -0.29 3.83
CA ASN A 43 -25.26 1.12 4.23
C ASN A 43 -23.80 1.46 4.50
N TYR A 44 -23.10 1.93 3.47
CA TYR A 44 -21.68 2.31 3.55
C TYR A 44 -21.45 3.52 4.48
N GLY A 45 -22.33 4.50 4.51
CA GLY A 45 -22.18 5.73 5.28
C GLY A 45 -22.03 5.51 6.78
N ASP A 46 -22.64 4.46 7.33
CA ASP A 46 -22.58 4.13 8.76
C ASP A 46 -21.32 3.33 9.13
N GLN A 47 -20.57 2.87 8.16
CA GLN A 47 -19.44 2.00 8.43
C GLN A 47 -18.20 2.75 8.91
N ILE A 48 -17.35 2.03 9.65
CA ILE A 48 -15.96 2.41 9.87
C ILE A 48 -15.19 2.01 8.59
N VAL A 49 -14.56 2.99 7.95
CA VAL A 49 -13.79 2.82 6.74
C VAL A 49 -12.36 3.30 6.98
N ILE A 50 -11.40 2.39 6.94
CA ILE A 50 -10.00 2.69 7.21
C ILE A 50 -9.15 2.21 6.03
N ASP A 51 -8.38 3.14 5.47
CA ASP A 51 -7.39 2.86 4.44
C ASP A 51 -6.04 2.53 5.08
N GLY A 52 -5.47 1.37 4.74
CA GLY A 52 -4.18 0.92 5.25
C GLY A 52 -3.02 1.81 4.85
N LEU A 53 -3.12 2.52 3.72
CA LEU A 53 -2.10 3.48 3.30
C LEU A 53 -2.63 4.47 2.24
N ILE A 54 -2.61 5.74 2.57
CA ILE A 54 -2.80 6.86 1.65
C ILE A 54 -1.47 7.60 1.45
N ILE A 55 -1.11 7.83 0.18
CA ILE A 55 0.04 8.63 -0.22
C ILE A 55 -0.47 9.94 -0.82
N SER A 56 -0.54 10.97 0.00
CA SER A 56 -0.92 12.31 -0.45
C SER A 56 0.10 13.32 0.06
N ARG A 57 0.91 13.86 -0.85
CA ARG A 57 1.98 14.81 -0.52
C ARG A 57 1.51 16.26 -0.53
N GLY A 58 0.64 16.60 -1.46
CA GLY A 58 -0.02 17.89 -1.54
C GLY A 58 -1.50 17.77 -1.15
N TRP A 59 -1.99 18.67 -0.32
CA TRP A 59 -3.40 18.77 0.05
C TRP A 59 -3.93 20.14 -0.34
N ASN A 60 -5.03 20.14 -1.06
CA ASN A 60 -5.75 21.32 -1.52
C ASN A 60 -7.25 21.10 -1.35
N ASP A 61 -8.06 22.01 -1.89
CA ASP A 61 -9.53 21.91 -1.79
C ASP A 61 -10.07 20.63 -2.45
N ASP A 62 -9.48 20.17 -3.56
CA ASP A 62 -9.87 18.92 -4.24
C ASP A 62 -9.63 17.71 -3.34
N SER A 63 -8.52 17.68 -2.59
CA SER A 63 -8.22 16.62 -1.61
C SER A 63 -9.28 16.58 -0.50
N PHE A 64 -9.72 17.73 -0.01
CA PHE A 64 -10.78 17.80 1.01
C PHE A 64 -12.16 17.46 0.45
N GLU A 65 -12.45 17.80 -0.80
CA GLU A 65 -13.67 17.37 -1.48
C GLU A 65 -13.67 15.84 -1.66
N ALA A 66 -12.57 15.27 -2.13
CA ALA A 66 -12.39 13.82 -2.26
C ALA A 66 -12.53 13.11 -0.91
N LEU A 67 -11.94 13.66 0.16
CA LEU A 67 -12.07 13.14 1.51
C LEU A 67 -13.53 13.07 1.95
N SER A 68 -14.32 14.10 1.67
CA SER A 68 -15.76 14.15 1.99
C SER A 68 -16.56 13.10 1.21
N LYS A 69 -16.18 12.81 -0.05
CA LYS A 69 -16.83 11.81 -0.92
C LYS A 69 -16.42 10.37 -0.57
N SER A 70 -15.20 10.17 -0.05
CA SER A 70 -14.65 8.85 0.23
C SER A 70 -15.39 8.10 1.34
N GLY A 71 -15.97 8.83 2.30
CA GLY A 71 -16.58 8.28 3.51
C GLY A 71 -15.56 7.65 4.47
N TYR A 72 -14.28 7.98 4.34
CA TYR A 72 -13.23 7.47 5.24
C TYR A 72 -13.44 7.91 6.67
N THR A 73 -13.28 6.97 7.59
CA THR A 73 -13.15 7.25 9.02
C THR A 73 -11.73 7.62 9.38
N GLY A 74 -10.77 7.05 8.66
CA GLY A 74 -9.36 7.37 8.81
C GLY A 74 -8.45 6.59 7.88
N PHE A 75 -7.17 6.90 7.95
CA PHE A 75 -6.14 6.24 7.14
C PHE A 75 -4.76 6.32 7.79
N ASN A 76 -3.87 5.42 7.40
CA ASN A 76 -2.44 5.56 7.63
C ASN A 76 -1.84 6.40 6.51
N THR A 77 -0.91 7.31 6.84
CA THR A 77 -0.14 8.06 5.85
C THR A 77 1.36 7.88 6.02
N SER A 78 2.09 7.90 4.91
CA SER A 78 3.54 7.77 4.91
C SER A 78 4.21 9.13 4.88
N LEU A 79 5.12 9.34 5.82
CA LEU A 79 5.99 10.51 5.94
C LEU A 79 7.31 10.28 5.19
N ASP A 80 8.13 11.32 5.07
CA ASP A 80 9.49 11.20 4.54
C ASP A 80 10.38 10.44 5.52
N SER A 81 11.10 9.44 5.05
CA SER A 81 11.93 8.55 5.87
C SER A 81 13.42 8.63 5.55
N LYS A 82 13.88 9.68 4.86
CA LYS A 82 15.27 9.80 4.43
C LYS A 82 16.25 9.75 5.61
N ASP A 83 16.01 10.57 6.61
CA ASP A 83 16.73 10.67 7.88
C ASP A 83 15.78 11.16 8.98
N LEU A 84 16.24 11.20 10.23
CA LEU A 84 15.41 11.61 11.37
C LEU A 84 14.92 13.07 11.22
N THR A 85 15.77 13.97 10.74
CA THR A 85 15.40 15.39 10.54
C THR A 85 14.27 15.52 9.53
N SER A 86 14.40 14.92 8.36
CA SER A 86 13.36 14.92 7.31
C SER A 86 12.06 14.27 7.79
N ALA A 87 12.15 13.22 8.62
CA ALA A 87 11.00 12.56 9.22
C ALA A 87 10.22 13.49 10.14
N LEU A 88 10.93 14.22 11.03
CA LEU A 88 10.32 15.18 11.96
C LEU A 88 9.75 16.39 11.24
N GLU A 89 10.42 16.91 10.21
CA GLU A 89 9.92 18.00 9.37
C GLU A 89 8.63 17.61 8.65
N SER A 90 8.59 16.42 8.05
CA SER A 90 7.39 15.89 7.37
C SER A 90 6.23 15.69 8.36
N LEU A 91 6.52 15.23 9.57
CA LEU A 91 5.52 15.09 10.63
C LEU A 91 4.99 16.46 11.10
N ALA A 92 5.86 17.46 11.26
CA ALA A 92 5.46 18.81 11.63
C ALA A 92 4.52 19.44 10.60
N GLN A 93 4.77 19.21 9.30
CA GLN A 93 3.88 19.67 8.23
C GLN A 93 2.48 19.01 8.32
N TRP A 94 2.39 17.72 8.68
CA TRP A 94 1.12 17.07 8.88
C TRP A 94 0.38 17.53 10.13
N LYS A 95 1.10 17.75 11.24
CA LYS A 95 0.52 18.31 12.47
C LYS A 95 -0.08 19.70 12.21
N SER A 96 0.66 20.59 11.51
CA SER A 96 0.14 21.90 11.09
C SER A 96 -1.13 21.77 10.24
N ARG A 97 -1.16 20.84 9.27
CA ARG A 97 -2.36 20.60 8.45
C ARG A 97 -3.58 20.20 9.28
N ILE A 98 -3.40 19.39 10.32
CA ILE A 98 -4.48 19.02 11.22
C ILE A 98 -4.94 20.21 12.05
N GLU A 99 -4.00 21.03 12.54
CA GLU A 99 -4.28 22.25 13.29
C GLU A 99 -5.01 23.29 12.44
N ASP A 100 -4.69 23.41 11.16
CA ASP A 100 -5.37 24.31 10.21
C ASP A 100 -6.79 23.81 9.83
N HIS A 101 -7.06 22.51 10.00
CA HIS A 101 -8.35 21.90 9.64
C HIS A 101 -8.98 21.05 10.75
N PRO A 102 -9.12 21.59 11.98
CA PRO A 102 -9.53 20.82 13.17
C PRO A 102 -10.96 20.27 13.10
N ASN A 103 -11.80 20.84 12.22
CA ASN A 103 -13.16 20.36 11.97
C ASN A 103 -13.25 19.22 10.96
N ARG A 104 -12.13 18.85 10.31
CA ARG A 104 -12.06 17.82 9.26
C ARG A 104 -11.11 16.69 9.58
N LEU A 105 -10.00 17.01 10.23
CA LEU A 105 -8.91 16.06 10.51
C LEU A 105 -8.66 15.97 12.01
N MET A 106 -8.14 14.81 12.43
CA MET A 106 -7.54 14.61 13.75
C MET A 106 -6.39 13.60 13.67
N GLY A 107 -5.39 13.74 14.53
CA GLY A 107 -4.33 12.75 14.66
C GLY A 107 -4.85 11.48 15.35
N ALA A 108 -4.36 10.31 14.95
CA ALA A 108 -4.71 9.04 15.57
C ALA A 108 -3.48 8.38 16.19
N LEU A 109 -3.55 8.11 17.49
CA LEU A 109 -2.54 7.39 18.28
C LEU A 109 -3.05 6.04 18.76
N SER A 110 -4.35 5.80 18.68
CA SER A 110 -5.05 4.61 19.17
C SER A 110 -6.25 4.25 18.29
N ALA A 111 -6.84 3.09 18.53
CA ALA A 111 -8.09 2.68 17.88
C ALA A 111 -9.28 3.57 18.28
N GLU A 112 -9.31 4.10 19.50
CA GLU A 112 -10.38 4.97 20.00
C GLU A 112 -10.43 6.30 19.24
N ASP A 113 -9.29 6.79 18.74
CA ASP A 113 -9.26 8.02 17.94
C ASP A 113 -10.04 7.88 16.63
N PHE A 114 -10.02 6.71 16.00
CA PHE A 114 -10.86 6.43 14.81
C PHE A 114 -12.33 6.39 15.16
N ILE A 115 -12.70 5.86 16.32
CA ILE A 115 -14.11 5.86 16.80
C ILE A 115 -14.56 7.29 17.08
N THR A 116 -13.70 8.08 17.72
CA THR A 116 -13.96 9.50 18.00
C THR A 116 -14.09 10.29 16.71
N ALA A 117 -13.20 10.09 15.75
CA ALA A 117 -13.27 10.73 14.43
C ALA A 117 -14.61 10.46 13.74
N LYS A 118 -15.08 9.19 13.75
CA LYS A 118 -16.40 8.84 13.19
C LYS A 118 -17.54 9.57 13.88
N LYS A 119 -17.53 9.63 15.21
CA LYS A 119 -18.57 10.32 16.02
C LYS A 119 -18.58 11.82 15.76
N GLU A 120 -17.41 12.44 15.58
CA GLU A 120 -17.25 13.88 15.35
C GLU A 120 -17.32 14.27 13.87
N ASN A 121 -17.57 13.32 12.97
CA ASN A 121 -17.57 13.52 11.53
C ASN A 121 -16.24 14.11 11.02
N LYS A 122 -15.13 13.63 11.57
CA LYS A 122 -13.74 13.93 11.18
C LYS A 122 -13.10 12.70 10.57
N VAL A 123 -11.88 12.87 10.04
CA VAL A 123 -11.05 11.76 9.54
C VAL A 123 -9.79 11.67 10.38
N ALA A 124 -9.53 10.48 10.92
CA ALA A 124 -8.37 10.17 11.73
C ALA A 124 -7.15 9.89 10.84
N VAL A 125 -6.01 10.50 11.14
CA VAL A 125 -4.76 10.32 10.40
C VAL A 125 -3.72 9.69 11.32
N MET A 126 -3.29 8.47 11.01
CA MET A 126 -2.21 7.78 11.70
C MET A 126 -0.92 7.96 10.92
N PHE A 127 0.16 8.34 11.62
CA PHE A 127 1.46 8.65 11.03
C PHE A 127 2.41 7.46 11.09
N GLY A 128 3.15 7.27 9.99
CA GLY A 128 4.21 6.27 9.92
C GLY A 128 5.08 6.40 8.67
N PHE A 129 5.82 5.36 8.36
CA PHE A 129 6.85 5.37 7.31
C PHE A 129 6.85 4.08 6.51
N GLN A 130 7.07 4.18 5.20
CA GLN A 130 7.30 3.02 4.32
C GLN A 130 8.76 2.54 4.27
N ASN A 131 9.62 3.08 5.09
CA ASN A 131 11.01 2.64 5.27
C ASN A 131 11.46 3.03 6.68
N ALA A 132 12.50 2.38 7.20
CA ALA A 132 13.04 2.64 8.52
C ALA A 132 14.40 3.37 8.50
N THR A 133 14.76 4.00 7.39
CA THR A 133 16.06 4.70 7.27
C THR A 133 16.21 5.86 8.24
N MET A 134 15.09 6.48 8.68
CA MET A 134 15.11 7.55 9.68
C MET A 134 15.53 7.09 11.09
N ILE A 135 15.56 5.78 11.36
CA ILE A 135 16.13 5.25 12.61
C ILE A 135 17.66 5.43 12.61
N GLU A 136 18.28 5.55 11.43
CA GLU A 136 19.73 5.69 11.26
C GLU A 136 20.48 4.51 11.90
N LYS A 137 21.37 4.78 12.87
CA LYS A 137 22.13 3.76 13.61
C LYS A 137 21.80 3.74 15.10
N SER A 138 20.68 4.35 15.50
CA SER A 138 20.28 4.46 16.90
C SER A 138 18.84 3.99 17.10
N ILE A 139 18.67 2.95 17.90
CA ILE A 139 17.36 2.46 18.32
C ILE A 139 16.60 3.52 19.13
N ASP A 140 17.30 4.41 19.85
CA ASP A 140 16.70 5.49 20.64
C ASP A 140 15.87 6.46 19.77
N ASN A 141 16.16 6.54 18.46
CA ASN A 141 15.36 7.34 17.53
C ASN A 141 13.90 6.83 17.42
N LEU A 142 13.63 5.57 17.75
CA LEU A 142 12.27 5.05 17.86
C LEU A 142 11.50 5.68 19.02
N ASP A 143 12.17 5.97 20.14
CA ASP A 143 11.55 6.63 21.30
C ASP A 143 11.16 8.06 20.95
N VAL A 144 12.02 8.79 20.24
CA VAL A 144 11.73 10.13 19.72
C VAL A 144 10.53 10.09 18.79
N LEU A 145 10.54 9.20 17.80
CA LEU A 145 9.45 9.07 16.83
C LEU A 145 8.12 8.68 17.49
N TYR A 146 8.15 7.76 18.47
CA TYR A 146 6.96 7.36 19.22
C TYR A 146 6.38 8.54 20.03
N ALA A 147 7.24 9.28 20.75
CA ALA A 147 6.83 10.46 21.52
C ALA A 147 6.20 11.54 20.62
N GLU A 148 6.68 11.68 19.39
CA GLU A 148 6.15 12.60 18.38
C GLU A 148 4.86 12.11 17.72
N GLY A 149 4.42 10.87 17.97
CA GLY A 149 3.12 10.35 17.52
C GLY A 149 3.19 9.33 16.38
N ILE A 150 4.37 8.84 16.02
CA ILE A 150 4.52 7.76 15.03
C ILE A 150 3.97 6.45 15.62
N ARG A 151 3.15 5.73 14.84
CA ARG A 151 2.47 4.51 15.29
C ARG A 151 2.67 3.31 14.38
N TRP A 152 3.24 3.47 13.18
CA TRP A 152 3.63 2.35 12.33
C TRP A 152 4.90 2.66 11.54
N ILE A 153 5.75 1.64 11.36
CA ILE A 153 6.99 1.74 10.59
C ILE A 153 7.16 0.45 9.79
N GLN A 154 7.35 0.59 8.49
CA GLN A 154 7.76 -0.48 7.61
C GLN A 154 9.28 -0.65 7.66
N LEU A 155 9.76 -1.89 7.83
CA LEU A 155 11.17 -2.15 8.11
C LEU A 155 12.10 -1.80 6.94
N THR A 156 11.71 -2.17 5.71
CA THR A 156 12.48 -1.88 4.49
C THR A 156 11.56 -1.36 3.41
N TYR A 157 12.10 -0.56 2.48
CA TYR A 157 11.43 -0.32 1.21
C TYR A 157 11.81 -1.43 0.20
N ASN A 158 12.01 -1.12 -1.07
CA ASN A 158 12.31 -2.14 -2.09
C ASN A 158 13.70 -2.74 -1.99
N GLU A 159 14.67 -1.99 -1.50
CA GLU A 159 16.09 -2.34 -1.41
C GLU A 159 16.49 -2.63 0.03
N ARG A 160 17.73 -3.12 0.19
CA ARG A 160 18.33 -3.32 1.50
C ARG A 160 18.55 -1.99 2.23
N ASN A 161 18.27 -1.99 3.52
CA ASN A 161 18.72 -0.97 4.47
C ASN A 161 19.47 -1.64 5.64
N LEU A 162 19.71 -0.92 6.74
CA LEU A 162 20.40 -1.47 7.91
C LEU A 162 19.64 -2.59 8.63
N LEU A 163 18.31 -2.65 8.46
CA LEU A 163 17.45 -3.63 9.16
C LEU A 163 17.34 -4.96 8.42
N GLY A 164 17.41 -4.95 7.08
CA GLY A 164 17.22 -6.17 6.31
C GLY A 164 17.04 -5.93 4.82
N ASP A 165 16.63 -6.97 4.12
CA ASP A 165 16.42 -6.95 2.68
C ASP A 165 14.99 -6.55 2.30
N GLY A 166 14.90 -5.59 1.36
CA GLY A 166 13.65 -5.25 0.70
C GLY A 166 13.28 -6.28 -0.39
N CYS A 167 12.05 -6.15 -0.91
CA CYS A 167 11.46 -7.14 -1.83
C CYS A 167 12.19 -7.29 -3.17
N THR A 168 12.99 -6.33 -3.60
CA THR A 168 13.77 -6.41 -4.85
C THR A 168 15.25 -6.70 -4.60
N GLU A 169 15.66 -6.95 -3.34
CA GLU A 169 17.04 -7.29 -3.03
C GLU A 169 17.36 -8.71 -3.50
N ARG A 170 18.54 -8.87 -4.11
CA ARG A 170 18.92 -10.13 -4.74
C ARG A 170 19.18 -11.26 -3.73
N THR A 171 19.73 -10.94 -2.57
CA THR A 171 20.20 -11.93 -1.60
C THR A 171 19.09 -12.54 -0.74
N ASN A 172 18.01 -11.80 -0.46
CA ASN A 172 16.92 -12.26 0.41
C ASN A 172 17.43 -12.83 1.75
N ALA A 173 18.38 -12.12 2.41
CA ALA A 173 19.10 -12.59 3.59
C ALA A 173 18.30 -12.48 4.89
N GLY A 174 17.15 -11.79 4.88
CA GLY A 174 16.34 -11.58 6.07
C GLY A 174 16.72 -10.33 6.86
N LEU A 175 16.37 -10.33 8.16
CA LEU A 175 16.73 -9.25 9.08
C LEU A 175 18.20 -9.34 9.50
N SER A 176 18.81 -8.18 9.74
CA SER A 176 20.07 -8.08 10.50
C SER A 176 19.80 -8.17 12.00
N ASP A 177 20.86 -8.33 12.81
CA ASP A 177 20.74 -8.24 14.27
C ASP A 177 20.12 -6.91 14.70
N PHE A 178 20.54 -5.79 14.08
CA PHE A 178 19.95 -4.48 14.33
C PHE A 178 18.47 -4.41 13.91
N GLY A 179 18.08 -5.13 12.84
CA GLY A 179 16.67 -5.28 12.45
C GLY A 179 15.83 -6.02 13.48
N ILE A 180 16.37 -7.10 14.07
CA ILE A 180 15.73 -7.86 15.15
C ILE A 180 15.53 -6.99 16.39
N GLU A 181 16.56 -6.28 16.82
CA GLU A 181 16.49 -5.35 17.96
C GLU A 181 15.47 -4.24 17.69
N THR A 182 15.42 -3.72 16.47
CA THR A 182 14.43 -2.71 16.05
C THR A 182 12.99 -3.25 16.17
N VAL A 183 12.72 -4.47 15.69
CA VAL A 183 11.40 -5.10 15.82
C VAL A 183 11.01 -5.27 17.30
N GLN A 184 11.94 -5.70 18.15
CA GLN A 184 11.70 -5.85 19.59
C GLN A 184 11.37 -4.50 20.24
N ARG A 185 12.15 -3.45 19.92
CA ARG A 185 11.91 -2.12 20.47
C ARG A 185 10.57 -1.52 19.99
N MET A 186 10.22 -1.68 18.72
CA MET A 186 8.90 -1.28 18.22
C MET A 186 7.76 -1.96 18.98
N ASN A 187 7.89 -3.26 19.29
CA ASN A 187 6.89 -3.99 20.08
C ASN A 187 6.78 -3.46 21.53
N GLU A 188 7.88 -3.08 22.15
CA GLU A 188 7.90 -2.50 23.50
C GLU A 188 7.19 -1.15 23.55
N LEU A 189 7.44 -0.31 22.55
CA LEU A 189 6.83 0.99 22.41
C LEU A 189 5.36 0.91 21.99
N GLY A 190 4.94 -0.13 21.27
CA GLY A 190 3.62 -0.24 20.65
C GLY A 190 3.56 0.44 19.29
N ILE A 191 4.69 0.48 18.57
CA ILE A 191 4.74 0.85 17.16
C ILE A 191 4.47 -0.41 16.33
N ILE A 192 3.56 -0.32 15.37
CA ILE A 192 3.23 -1.40 14.44
C ILE A 192 4.42 -1.67 13.53
N VAL A 193 4.83 -2.94 13.46
CA VAL A 193 5.82 -3.45 12.49
C VAL A 193 5.09 -3.75 11.18
N ASP A 194 5.44 -3.05 10.09
CA ASP A 194 4.91 -3.31 8.77
C ASP A 194 5.94 -3.99 7.86
N LEU A 195 5.47 -4.97 7.07
CA LEU A 195 6.30 -5.85 6.26
C LEU A 195 5.97 -5.78 4.76
N SER A 196 5.20 -4.78 4.33
CA SER A 196 4.67 -4.69 2.96
C SER A 196 5.75 -4.75 1.87
N HIS A 197 6.83 -3.96 1.97
CA HIS A 197 7.94 -3.97 1.01
C HIS A 197 9.09 -4.91 1.37
N CYS A 198 9.00 -5.62 2.49
CA CYS A 198 10.06 -6.53 2.93
C CYS A 198 10.22 -7.73 1.99
N GLY A 199 11.46 -8.17 1.80
CA GLY A 199 11.78 -9.40 1.11
C GLY A 199 11.14 -10.63 1.79
N ARG A 200 11.17 -11.78 1.13
CA ARG A 200 10.51 -12.99 1.67
C ARG A 200 11.04 -13.38 3.03
N GLN A 201 12.37 -13.48 3.18
CA GLN A 201 12.97 -13.85 4.45
C GLN A 201 12.79 -12.76 5.51
N THR A 202 13.01 -11.49 5.15
CA THR A 202 12.76 -10.35 6.06
C THR A 202 11.31 -10.33 6.58
N THR A 203 10.35 -10.72 5.73
CA THR A 203 8.94 -10.84 6.14
C THR A 203 8.75 -11.97 7.16
N LEU A 204 9.34 -13.14 6.93
CA LEU A 204 9.25 -14.28 7.85
C LEU A 204 9.94 -13.97 9.17
N ASP A 205 11.14 -13.40 9.14
CA ASP A 205 11.88 -12.99 10.34
C ASP A 205 11.10 -11.91 11.13
N GLY A 206 10.53 -10.90 10.43
CA GLY A 206 9.71 -9.88 11.07
C GLY A 206 8.49 -10.46 11.79
N ILE A 207 7.86 -11.51 11.23
CA ILE A 207 6.78 -12.24 11.89
C ILE A 207 7.31 -13.05 13.07
N GLU A 208 8.42 -13.75 12.91
CA GLU A 208 9.01 -14.62 13.93
C GLU A 208 9.43 -13.81 15.16
N PHE A 209 10.24 -12.77 14.97
CA PHE A 209 10.81 -11.96 16.05
C PHE A 209 9.83 -10.96 16.66
N SER A 210 8.71 -10.66 16.01
CA SER A 210 7.66 -9.85 16.61
C SER A 210 6.89 -10.63 17.68
N LYS A 211 6.70 -10.02 18.86
CA LYS A 211 5.88 -10.58 19.95
C LYS A 211 4.39 -10.30 19.79
N VAL A 212 4.01 -9.47 18.85
CA VAL A 212 2.63 -9.03 18.58
C VAL A 212 2.31 -9.18 17.09
N GLY A 213 1.06 -8.99 16.71
CA GLY A 213 0.66 -9.04 15.30
C GLY A 213 1.38 -7.99 14.46
N VAL A 214 1.88 -8.40 13.29
CA VAL A 214 2.50 -7.51 12.30
C VAL A 214 1.48 -7.07 11.25
N SER A 215 1.76 -6.00 10.49
CA SER A 215 0.96 -5.63 9.33
C SER A 215 1.71 -5.89 8.02
N MET A 216 0.94 -6.11 6.98
CA MET A 216 1.30 -6.00 5.57
C MET A 216 0.31 -5.01 4.97
N ASN A 217 0.45 -3.72 5.32
CA ASN A 217 -0.64 -2.76 5.21
C ASN A 217 -1.06 -2.43 3.78
N HIS A 218 -0.21 -2.71 2.77
CA HIS A 218 -0.50 -2.52 1.35
C HIS A 218 0.29 -3.52 0.49
N THR A 219 -0.33 -4.66 0.17
CA THR A 219 0.31 -5.72 -0.61
C THR A 219 -0.72 -6.57 -1.37
N MET A 220 -0.32 -7.68 -1.93
CA MET A 220 -1.16 -8.60 -2.70
C MET A 220 -0.73 -10.05 -2.52
N CYS A 221 -1.56 -10.98 -3.03
CA CYS A 221 -1.37 -12.42 -2.91
C CYS A 221 -0.51 -12.97 -4.06
N GLU A 222 0.58 -13.66 -3.76
CA GLU A 222 1.47 -14.27 -4.78
C GLU A 222 0.76 -15.33 -5.60
N ALA A 223 -0.16 -16.08 -5.01
CA ALA A 223 -0.91 -17.12 -5.70
C ALA A 223 -1.62 -16.62 -6.96
N LEU A 224 -2.03 -15.34 -6.99
CA LEU A 224 -2.70 -14.70 -8.11
C LEU A 224 -1.75 -13.94 -9.03
N TYR A 225 -0.59 -13.51 -8.54
CA TYR A 225 0.43 -12.81 -9.32
C TYR A 225 1.85 -13.19 -8.87
N LYS A 226 2.35 -14.32 -9.35
CA LYS A 226 3.58 -14.97 -8.89
C LYS A 226 4.88 -14.21 -9.16
N GLU A 227 4.91 -13.36 -10.18
CA GLU A 227 6.15 -12.74 -10.65
C GLU A 227 6.45 -11.39 -9.99
N HIS A 228 5.50 -10.84 -9.24
CA HIS A 228 5.72 -9.52 -8.63
C HIS A 228 6.44 -9.64 -7.29
N PRO A 229 7.58 -8.95 -7.08
CA PRO A 229 8.41 -9.10 -5.87
C PRO A 229 7.73 -8.64 -4.58
N ARG A 230 6.67 -7.81 -4.69
CA ARG A 230 5.87 -7.32 -3.56
C ARG A 230 4.84 -8.33 -3.07
N ALA A 231 4.53 -9.35 -3.88
CA ALA A 231 3.51 -10.32 -3.55
C ALA A 231 3.90 -11.17 -2.33
N LYS A 232 2.93 -11.42 -1.44
CA LYS A 232 3.12 -12.27 -0.27
C LYS A 232 2.64 -13.68 -0.54
N THR A 233 3.45 -14.65 -0.15
CA THR A 233 3.12 -16.07 -0.26
C THR A 233 2.02 -16.45 0.74
N ASP A 234 1.29 -17.53 0.45
CA ASP A 234 0.30 -18.08 1.38
C ASP A 234 0.92 -18.44 2.74
N GLN A 235 2.18 -18.90 2.74
CA GLN A 235 2.93 -19.15 3.98
C GLN A 235 3.08 -17.88 4.82
N GLN A 236 3.48 -16.78 4.21
CA GLN A 236 3.65 -15.49 4.90
C GLN A 236 2.31 -14.94 5.38
N ILE A 237 1.26 -15.02 4.55
CA ILE A 237 -0.09 -14.56 4.88
C ILE A 237 -0.66 -15.36 6.06
N ARG A 238 -0.49 -16.69 6.06
CA ARG A 238 -0.93 -17.56 7.15
C ARG A 238 -0.17 -17.28 8.44
N ALA A 239 1.16 -17.20 8.38
CA ALA A 239 2.00 -16.90 9.54
C ALA A 239 1.68 -15.52 10.15
N MET A 240 1.42 -14.50 9.32
CA MET A 240 0.95 -13.18 9.76
C MET A 240 -0.39 -13.29 10.50
N ALA A 241 -1.36 -14.04 9.97
CA ALA A 241 -2.68 -14.20 10.57
C ALA A 241 -2.61 -14.97 11.91
N GLU A 242 -1.83 -16.05 11.99
CA GLU A 242 -1.58 -16.82 13.22
C GLU A 242 -0.99 -15.96 14.35
N LYS A 243 -0.16 -14.96 13.98
CA LYS A 243 0.37 -13.96 14.90
C LYS A 243 -0.67 -12.90 15.32
N GLY A 244 -1.84 -12.90 14.70
CA GLY A 244 -2.90 -11.90 14.92
C GLY A 244 -2.71 -10.59 14.14
N GLY A 245 -1.97 -10.65 13.04
CA GLY A 245 -1.70 -9.54 12.14
C GLY A 245 -2.81 -9.23 11.16
N ILE A 246 -2.51 -8.38 10.16
CA ILE A 246 -3.45 -7.93 9.13
C ILE A 246 -2.75 -7.71 7.78
N ILE A 247 -3.43 -8.04 6.68
CA ILE A 247 -3.02 -7.74 5.32
C ILE A 247 -4.00 -6.72 4.70
N GLY A 248 -3.49 -5.62 4.13
CA GLY A 248 -4.24 -4.66 3.33
C GLY A 248 -4.02 -4.92 1.85
N ILE A 249 -5.09 -5.15 1.09
CA ILE A 249 -5.01 -5.38 -0.36
C ILE A 249 -4.85 -4.04 -1.08
N ILE A 250 -3.81 -3.95 -1.92
CA ILE A 250 -3.39 -2.73 -2.61
C ILE A 250 -4.23 -2.47 -3.86
N CYS A 251 -4.59 -1.19 -4.12
CA CYS A 251 -5.41 -0.81 -5.29
C CYS A 251 -4.60 -0.53 -6.58
N LEU A 252 -3.28 -0.65 -6.57
CA LEU A 252 -2.45 -0.40 -7.76
C LEU A 252 -2.57 -1.55 -8.76
N GLY A 253 -3.20 -1.30 -9.90
CA GLY A 253 -3.53 -2.31 -10.91
C GLY A 253 -2.32 -3.08 -11.44
N TYR A 254 -1.18 -2.41 -11.67
CA TYR A 254 0.02 -3.07 -12.16
C TYR A 254 0.63 -4.06 -11.14
N MET A 255 0.25 -3.95 -9.87
CA MET A 255 0.74 -4.82 -8.80
C MET A 255 -0.14 -6.06 -8.58
N ILE A 256 -1.42 -6.00 -8.93
CA ILE A 256 -2.36 -7.10 -8.68
C ILE A 256 -2.78 -7.86 -9.94
N GLY A 257 -2.46 -7.35 -11.11
CA GLY A 257 -2.83 -7.99 -12.37
C GLY A 257 -1.68 -8.76 -13.00
N PRO A 258 -1.91 -10.00 -13.47
CA PRO A 258 -0.88 -10.86 -14.04
C PRO A 258 -0.43 -10.43 -15.44
N ASP A 259 -1.24 -9.71 -16.18
CA ASP A 259 -1.06 -9.57 -17.62
C ASP A 259 -0.61 -8.16 -18.04
N PRO A 260 0.57 -8.03 -18.68
CA PRO A 260 0.96 -6.79 -19.35
C PRO A 260 0.00 -6.34 -20.47
N GLY A 261 -0.79 -7.25 -21.04
CA GLY A 261 -1.80 -7.00 -22.08
C GLY A 261 -3.24 -6.99 -21.58
N GLY A 262 -3.50 -7.47 -20.36
CA GLY A 262 -4.83 -7.55 -19.77
C GLY A 262 -5.17 -6.33 -18.94
N GLN A 263 -6.44 -5.96 -18.90
CA GLN A 263 -6.93 -4.93 -18.00
C GLN A 263 -7.16 -5.52 -16.60
N THR A 264 -6.44 -4.98 -15.61
CA THR A 264 -6.76 -5.23 -14.21
C THR A 264 -8.06 -4.51 -13.87
N THR A 265 -9.01 -5.21 -13.27
CA THR A 265 -10.36 -4.72 -12.98
C THR A 265 -10.66 -4.77 -11.49
N LEU A 266 -11.78 -4.20 -11.08
CA LEU A 266 -12.32 -4.35 -9.72
C LEU A 266 -12.51 -5.83 -9.35
N GLU A 267 -12.93 -6.70 -10.29
CA GLU A 267 -13.06 -8.14 -10.03
C GLU A 267 -11.71 -8.79 -9.68
N THR A 268 -10.62 -8.41 -10.37
CA THR A 268 -9.25 -8.86 -10.01
C THR A 268 -8.88 -8.44 -8.59
N TYR A 269 -9.27 -7.22 -8.19
CA TYR A 269 -9.07 -6.73 -6.82
C TYR A 269 -9.85 -7.58 -5.79
N ILE A 270 -11.11 -7.90 -6.08
CA ILE A 270 -11.93 -8.77 -5.22
C ILE A 270 -11.36 -10.18 -5.14
N ASP A 271 -10.80 -10.73 -6.24
CA ASP A 271 -10.14 -12.04 -6.21
C ASP A 271 -8.97 -12.09 -5.22
N HIS A 272 -8.19 -11.00 -5.10
CA HIS A 272 -7.15 -10.89 -4.06
C HIS A 272 -7.73 -10.83 -2.65
N ILE A 273 -8.87 -10.16 -2.45
CA ILE A 273 -9.58 -10.17 -1.16
C ILE A 273 -10.04 -11.58 -0.83
N ASP A 274 -10.71 -12.28 -1.77
CA ASP A 274 -11.18 -13.65 -1.60
C ASP A 274 -10.05 -14.60 -1.22
N HIS A 275 -8.92 -14.51 -1.94
CA HIS A 275 -7.75 -15.35 -1.66
C HIS A 275 -7.16 -15.07 -0.27
N ALA A 276 -7.00 -13.80 0.09
CA ALA A 276 -6.50 -13.42 1.42
C ALA A 276 -7.45 -13.90 2.53
N VAL A 277 -8.76 -13.79 2.34
CA VAL A 277 -9.78 -14.30 3.28
C VAL A 277 -9.68 -15.82 3.41
N ASN A 278 -9.50 -16.55 2.31
CA ASN A 278 -9.36 -18.00 2.32
C ASN A 278 -8.09 -18.48 3.04
N VAL A 279 -6.99 -17.73 2.96
CA VAL A 279 -5.69 -18.10 3.56
C VAL A 279 -5.56 -17.63 5.01
N ALA A 280 -5.97 -16.39 5.29
CA ALA A 280 -5.78 -15.74 6.60
C ALA A 280 -7.02 -15.78 7.50
N GLY A 281 -8.20 -15.97 6.92
CA GLY A 281 -9.49 -15.75 7.59
C GLY A 281 -9.95 -14.29 7.48
N ILE A 282 -11.28 -14.11 7.53
CA ILE A 282 -11.97 -12.83 7.31
C ILE A 282 -11.50 -11.70 8.24
N ASP A 283 -11.07 -12.03 9.45
CA ASP A 283 -10.68 -11.04 10.45
C ASP A 283 -9.29 -10.42 10.21
N HIS A 284 -8.51 -10.95 9.26
CA HIS A 284 -7.13 -10.56 9.00
C HIS A 284 -6.95 -9.79 7.69
N VAL A 285 -8.03 -9.40 7.02
CA VAL A 285 -8.00 -8.71 5.72
C VAL A 285 -8.55 -7.31 5.85
N GLY A 286 -7.88 -6.34 5.23
CA GLY A 286 -8.27 -4.94 5.10
C GLY A 286 -7.94 -4.40 3.71
N LEU A 287 -8.13 -3.12 3.50
CA LEU A 287 -7.94 -2.43 2.22
C LEU A 287 -6.83 -1.38 2.35
N ALA A 288 -6.16 -1.08 1.22
CA ALA A 288 -5.18 -0.01 1.11
C ALA A 288 -5.10 0.53 -0.32
N ALA A 289 -5.09 1.85 -0.49
CA ALA A 289 -5.01 2.46 -1.80
C ALA A 289 -3.56 2.53 -2.32
N ASP A 290 -2.62 2.97 -1.49
CA ASP A 290 -1.23 3.31 -1.85
C ASP A 290 -1.11 4.49 -2.84
N PHE A 291 -2.09 5.37 -2.87
CA PHE A 291 -2.10 6.62 -3.63
C PHE A 291 -3.04 7.66 -3.02
N ALA A 292 -3.16 8.83 -3.65
CA ALA A 292 -3.97 9.93 -3.17
C ALA A 292 -5.48 9.60 -3.08
N ILE A 293 -6.19 10.29 -2.21
CA ILE A 293 -7.62 10.07 -1.97
C ILE A 293 -8.44 10.30 -3.23
N GLU A 294 -8.09 11.33 -4.00
CA GLU A 294 -8.73 11.71 -5.26
C GLU A 294 -8.62 10.64 -6.34
N GLY A 295 -7.59 9.81 -6.28
CA GLY A 295 -7.09 8.96 -7.34
C GLY A 295 -5.81 9.52 -7.95
N LEU A 296 -5.10 8.70 -8.73
CA LEU A 296 -3.85 9.10 -9.36
C LEU A 296 -4.08 10.04 -10.55
N GLU A 297 -5.06 9.73 -11.39
CA GLU A 297 -5.38 10.54 -12.56
C GLU A 297 -5.89 11.92 -12.14
N ALA A 298 -6.83 11.98 -11.19
CA ALA A 298 -7.38 13.22 -10.66
C ALA A 298 -6.32 14.07 -9.92
N ASN A 299 -5.33 13.41 -9.30
CA ASN A 299 -4.17 14.08 -8.66
C ASN A 299 -3.06 14.41 -9.67
N GLY A 300 -3.38 14.43 -10.97
CA GLY A 300 -2.50 14.90 -12.03
C GLY A 300 -1.35 13.95 -12.40
N ALA A 301 -1.48 12.64 -12.14
CA ALA A 301 -0.48 11.67 -12.60
C ALA A 301 -0.47 11.58 -14.13
N THR A 302 0.72 11.69 -14.71
CA THR A 302 0.96 11.54 -16.16
C THR A 302 2.07 10.53 -16.40
N ARG A 303 2.27 10.14 -17.67
CA ARG A 303 3.42 9.30 -18.04
C ARG A 303 4.74 9.97 -17.64
N GLU A 304 4.84 11.28 -17.81
CA GLU A 304 6.05 12.07 -17.61
C GLU A 304 6.39 12.24 -16.13
N ASN A 305 5.40 12.53 -15.27
CA ASN A 305 5.65 12.82 -13.86
C ASN A 305 5.51 11.60 -12.93
N TRP A 306 4.77 10.55 -13.38
CA TRP A 306 4.55 9.36 -12.56
C TRP A 306 5.26 8.12 -13.10
N PHE A 307 5.07 7.78 -14.39
CA PHE A 307 5.51 6.50 -14.96
C PHE A 307 7.01 6.48 -15.28
N ILE A 308 7.49 7.46 -16.07
CA ILE A 308 8.89 7.52 -16.52
C ILE A 308 9.87 7.57 -15.31
N PRO A 309 9.66 8.39 -14.27
CA PRO A 309 10.53 8.39 -13.10
C PRO A 309 10.58 7.04 -12.37
N ARG A 310 9.47 6.28 -12.37
CA ARG A 310 9.46 4.95 -11.72
C ARG A 310 10.17 3.89 -12.54
N LEU A 311 10.14 3.95 -13.87
CA LEU A 311 10.92 3.06 -14.72
C LEU A 311 12.44 3.20 -14.49
N SER A 312 12.91 4.41 -14.18
CA SER A 312 14.33 4.65 -13.88
C SER A 312 14.69 4.31 -12.42
N ARG A 313 13.74 4.42 -11.50
CA ARG A 313 13.96 4.21 -10.06
C ARG A 313 13.78 2.77 -9.62
N PHE A 314 12.82 2.04 -10.20
CA PHE A 314 12.50 0.68 -9.79
C PHE A 314 13.16 -0.35 -10.71
N LYS A 315 13.59 -1.47 -10.13
CA LYS A 315 14.14 -2.59 -10.89
C LYS A 315 13.10 -3.14 -11.88
N PRO A 316 13.51 -3.69 -13.03
CA PRO A 316 12.57 -4.26 -14.03
C PRO A 316 11.60 -5.30 -13.46
N SER A 317 12.04 -6.06 -12.44
CA SER A 317 11.20 -7.04 -11.74
C SER A 317 9.95 -6.43 -11.09
N TYR A 318 9.93 -5.11 -10.87
CA TYR A 318 8.78 -4.40 -10.31
C TYR A 318 7.64 -4.19 -11.33
N GLN A 319 7.90 -4.41 -12.61
CA GLN A 319 6.92 -4.45 -13.71
C GLN A 319 5.96 -3.25 -13.73
N VAL A 320 6.48 -2.04 -13.47
CA VAL A 320 5.65 -0.82 -13.49
C VAL A 320 4.98 -0.65 -14.85
N ARG A 321 3.65 -0.44 -14.87
CA ARG A 321 2.84 -0.27 -16.07
C ARG A 321 2.12 1.08 -16.08
N TRP A 322 1.61 1.45 -17.24
CA TRP A 322 0.78 2.64 -17.42
C TRP A 322 -0.53 2.29 -18.15
N PRO A 323 -1.70 2.74 -17.67
CA PRO A 323 -1.88 3.40 -16.38
C PRO A 323 -1.63 2.44 -15.21
N PRO A 324 -1.21 2.95 -14.02
CA PRO A 324 -0.93 2.10 -12.88
C PRO A 324 -2.16 1.71 -12.07
N TRP A 325 -3.26 2.39 -12.28
CA TRP A 325 -4.51 2.23 -11.52
C TRP A 325 -5.47 1.24 -12.15
N ILE A 326 -6.46 0.86 -11.35
CA ILE A 326 -7.69 0.21 -11.79
C ILE A 326 -8.71 1.32 -12.00
N PRO A 327 -9.33 1.46 -13.21
CA PRO A 327 -10.21 2.58 -13.51
C PRO A 327 -11.36 2.76 -12.51
N GLU A 328 -11.93 1.68 -12.00
CA GLU A 328 -13.02 1.71 -11.03
C GLU A 328 -12.58 2.15 -9.64
N LEU A 329 -11.28 2.00 -9.30
CA LEU A 329 -10.71 2.33 -7.99
C LEU A 329 -9.92 3.64 -7.96
N ASP A 330 -9.66 4.26 -9.11
CA ASP A 330 -8.90 5.52 -9.21
C ASP A 330 -9.79 6.74 -8.96
N ARG A 331 -10.44 6.76 -7.78
CA ARG A 331 -11.40 7.79 -7.37
C ARG A 331 -11.62 7.80 -5.86
N ALA A 332 -12.23 8.85 -5.35
CA ALA A 332 -12.49 9.00 -3.91
C ALA A 332 -13.41 7.89 -3.35
N GLU A 333 -14.49 7.57 -4.08
CA GLU A 333 -15.52 6.60 -3.64
C GLU A 333 -15.15 5.13 -3.87
N ARG A 334 -13.86 4.82 -4.11
CA ARG A 334 -13.37 3.47 -4.45
C ARG A 334 -13.88 2.35 -3.54
N TYR A 335 -13.95 2.59 -2.24
CA TYR A 335 -14.38 1.55 -1.30
C TYR A 335 -15.90 1.38 -1.22
N GLN A 336 -16.68 2.33 -1.72
CA GLN A 336 -18.11 2.11 -1.98
C GLN A 336 -18.29 1.11 -3.13
N ASP A 337 -17.51 1.26 -4.21
CA ASP A 337 -17.51 0.32 -5.34
C ASP A 337 -17.02 -1.08 -4.92
N VAL A 338 -15.98 -1.15 -4.06
CA VAL A 338 -15.51 -2.41 -3.44
C VAL A 338 -16.62 -3.07 -2.61
N ALA A 339 -17.31 -2.32 -1.76
CA ALA A 339 -18.41 -2.85 -0.94
C ALA A 339 -19.54 -3.44 -1.80
N ILE A 340 -19.94 -2.74 -2.87
CA ILE A 340 -20.93 -3.22 -3.83
C ILE A 340 -20.46 -4.50 -4.54
N ALA A 341 -19.19 -4.57 -4.95
CA ALA A 341 -18.62 -5.74 -5.60
C ALA A 341 -18.56 -6.94 -4.64
N MET A 342 -18.20 -6.73 -3.39
CA MET A 342 -18.20 -7.78 -2.35
C MET A 342 -19.62 -8.28 -2.07
N GLU A 343 -20.62 -7.39 -1.98
CA GLU A 343 -22.03 -7.80 -1.81
C GLU A 343 -22.48 -8.69 -2.98
N LYS A 344 -22.16 -8.34 -4.21
CA LYS A 344 -22.43 -9.16 -5.40
C LYS A 344 -21.70 -10.50 -5.38
N ARG A 345 -20.47 -10.56 -4.83
CA ARG A 345 -19.67 -11.77 -4.67
C ARG A 345 -20.23 -12.70 -3.57
N GLY A 346 -21.20 -12.20 -2.75
CA GLY A 346 -21.90 -12.97 -1.73
C GLY A 346 -21.40 -12.74 -0.30
N TYR A 347 -20.54 -11.74 -0.07
CA TYR A 347 -20.18 -11.34 1.28
C TYR A 347 -21.39 -10.79 2.03
N LYS A 348 -21.51 -11.17 3.31
CA LYS A 348 -22.50 -10.60 4.21
C LYS A 348 -22.12 -9.19 4.63
N HIS A 349 -23.09 -8.36 4.99
CA HIS A 349 -22.85 -6.97 5.39
C HIS A 349 -21.83 -6.84 6.54
N GLU A 350 -21.87 -7.77 7.49
CA GLU A 350 -20.88 -7.80 8.59
C GLU A 350 -19.46 -8.10 8.10
N GLU A 351 -19.31 -9.00 7.14
CA GLU A 351 -18.02 -9.36 6.53
C GLU A 351 -17.44 -8.18 5.72
N ILE A 352 -18.30 -7.48 4.97
CA ILE A 352 -17.93 -6.24 4.27
C ILE A 352 -17.46 -5.18 5.27
N ALA A 353 -18.21 -4.95 6.35
CA ALA A 353 -17.85 -4.00 7.38
C ALA A 353 -16.51 -4.33 8.08
N LYS A 354 -16.20 -5.63 8.26
CA LYS A 354 -14.91 -6.08 8.78
C LYS A 354 -13.77 -5.64 7.86
N ILE A 355 -13.85 -5.96 6.57
CA ILE A 355 -12.80 -5.67 5.59
C ILE A 355 -12.65 -4.16 5.36
N LEU A 356 -13.74 -3.39 5.32
CA LEU A 356 -13.71 -1.94 5.15
C LEU A 356 -12.94 -1.21 6.26
N GLY A 357 -13.00 -1.70 7.52
CA GLY A 357 -12.31 -0.99 8.58
C GLY A 357 -12.36 -1.61 9.98
N LYS A 358 -13.36 -2.44 10.31
CA LYS A 358 -13.44 -3.04 11.65
C LYS A 358 -12.24 -3.93 11.97
N ASN A 359 -11.65 -4.59 10.96
CA ASN A 359 -10.44 -5.39 11.12
C ASN A 359 -9.23 -4.51 11.47
N TRP A 360 -9.08 -3.34 10.82
CA TRP A 360 -8.07 -2.36 11.18
C TRP A 360 -8.25 -1.87 12.62
N LEU A 361 -9.47 -1.52 13.05
CA LEU A 361 -9.75 -1.13 14.43
C LEU A 361 -9.38 -2.23 15.43
N ARG A 362 -9.82 -3.47 15.17
CA ARG A 362 -9.46 -4.63 16.00
C ARG A 362 -7.96 -4.79 16.11
N TYR A 363 -7.25 -4.69 14.99
CA TYR A 363 -5.81 -4.80 14.91
C TYR A 363 -5.11 -3.68 15.69
N PHE A 364 -5.51 -2.43 15.52
CA PHE A 364 -4.98 -1.29 16.25
C PHE A 364 -5.22 -1.42 17.76
N ASN A 365 -6.43 -1.77 18.17
CA ASN A 365 -6.75 -1.96 19.59
C ASN A 365 -5.88 -3.03 20.27
N LYS A 366 -5.49 -4.07 19.53
CA LYS A 366 -4.66 -5.16 20.06
C LYS A 366 -3.17 -4.82 20.11
N ASN A 367 -2.67 -4.06 19.13
CA ASN A 367 -1.23 -3.92 18.90
C ASN A 367 -0.66 -2.54 19.21
N LEU A 368 -1.48 -1.47 19.21
CA LEU A 368 -1.05 -0.16 19.68
C LEU A 368 -1.09 -0.11 21.20
N LYS A 369 0.02 0.30 21.81
CA LYS A 369 0.07 0.56 23.27
C LYS A 369 0.18 2.06 23.47
N ILE A 370 -0.72 2.62 24.28
CA ILE A 370 -0.54 3.97 24.82
C ILE A 370 0.26 3.81 26.09
N LYS A 371 1.53 4.20 26.08
CA LYS A 371 2.26 4.43 27.33
C LYS A 371 1.84 5.82 27.81
N LEU A 372 1.03 5.86 28.86
CA LEU A 372 0.69 7.06 29.62
C LEU A 372 1.94 7.60 30.33
#